data_d0fae6dcd03079224e32a8a875ffa101
#
_entry.id   d0fae6dcd03079224e32a8a875ffa101
#
_cell.length_a   1.000
_cell.length_b   1.000
_cell.length_c   1.000
_cell.angle_alpha   90.00
_cell.angle_beta   90.00
_cell.angle_gamma   90.00
#
_symmetry.space_group_name_H-M   'P 1'
#
loop_
_entity.id
_entity.type
_entity.pdbx_description
1 polymer ?
#
loop_
_entity_poly.entity_id
_entity_poly.type
_entity_poly.pdbx_seq_one_letter_code
_entity_poly.pdbx_strand_id
1 'polypeptide(L)'
;SSNYRLNVDGIPGKDFQNIDILAKDSIFIFVETTVDISSVSSPLYTDRILFDNGMNQQGVELITLVQDANFIYPGRDPFTLKIDSLTLDGEATTIKGRFLTNEELTFTNIKPTVIYGYAAVSSNSTLTILPGAKVYFHDTSGLIIDKNASLKVNGTLNEKVVFEGDRLENSFSTLPGQWGTIWLRAGSKENEINYAQIKNGSIGILVDSITSSTSPTLTLKNTEIFNHSNFGVLARETSILGENIVIGNAGEASLACVIGGSYNF
;
A
#
# COMPACT_ATOMS: atom_id res chain seq x y z
N SER A 1 -26.31 17.90 -1.39
CA SER A 1 -25.59 18.88 -0.56
C SER A 1 -24.25 18.28 -0.13
N SER A 2 -23.16 19.07 -0.16
CA SER A 2 -21.84 18.63 0.27
C SER A 2 -21.80 18.28 1.75
N ASN A 3 -21.07 17.20 2.10
CA ASN A 3 -20.74 16.85 3.47
C ASN A 3 -19.50 17.57 3.98
N TYR A 4 -18.81 18.33 3.13
CA TYR A 4 -17.73 19.20 3.55
C TYR A 4 -18.26 20.48 4.15
N ARG A 5 -17.61 20.91 5.21
CA ARG A 5 -17.83 22.20 5.89
C ARG A 5 -16.52 22.98 5.85
N LEU A 6 -16.62 24.26 5.55
CA LEU A 6 -15.49 25.15 5.49
C LEU A 6 -15.52 26.13 6.66
N ASN A 7 -14.36 26.55 7.10
CA ASN A 7 -14.18 27.69 7.98
C ASN A 7 -13.08 28.57 7.37
N VAL A 8 -13.46 29.76 6.96
CA VAL A 8 -12.57 30.74 6.34
C VAL A 8 -12.35 31.84 7.32
N ASP A 9 -11.13 32.06 7.78
CA ASP A 9 -10.74 33.09 8.74
C ASP A 9 -11.63 33.12 10.01
N GLY A 10 -11.94 31.94 10.56
CA GLY A 10 -12.79 31.81 11.74
C GLY A 10 -14.30 31.82 11.48
N ILE A 11 -14.73 32.04 10.25
CA ILE A 11 -16.16 32.10 9.89
C ILE A 11 -16.56 30.75 9.25
N PRO A 12 -17.45 29.97 9.85
CA PRO A 12 -17.95 28.74 9.26
C PRO A 12 -18.99 29.02 8.17
N GLY A 13 -18.95 28.25 7.06
CA GLY A 13 -19.91 28.40 5.96
C GLY A 13 -19.65 27.47 4.80
N LYS A 14 -20.44 27.62 3.75
CA LYS A 14 -20.26 26.92 2.46
C LYS A 14 -19.96 27.86 1.31
N ASP A 15 -20.51 29.07 1.40
CA ASP A 15 -20.35 30.14 0.41
C ASP A 15 -19.82 31.37 1.12
N PHE A 16 -18.79 31.97 0.56
CA PHE A 16 -18.14 33.15 1.10
C PHE A 16 -18.04 34.20 0.00
N GLN A 17 -18.27 35.47 0.35
CA GLN A 17 -18.16 36.57 -0.61
C GLN A 17 -17.29 37.69 -0.02
N ASN A 18 -16.57 38.37 -0.91
CA ASN A 18 -15.75 39.53 -0.57
C ASN A 18 -14.75 39.26 0.54
N ILE A 19 -14.05 38.13 0.44
CA ILE A 19 -12.93 37.79 1.32
C ILE A 19 -11.68 38.54 0.82
N ASP A 20 -11.24 39.55 1.59
CA ASP A 20 -10.05 40.31 1.24
C ASP A 20 -8.79 39.60 1.69
N ILE A 21 -7.84 39.44 0.76
CA ILE A 21 -6.49 38.97 1.05
C ILE A 21 -5.53 40.10 0.70
N LEU A 22 -4.83 40.64 1.71
CA LEU A 22 -3.90 41.72 1.52
C LEU A 22 -2.70 41.30 0.67
N ALA A 23 -2.03 42.29 0.04
CA ALA A 23 -0.85 42.00 -0.79
C ALA A 23 0.24 41.33 0.04
N LYS A 24 0.76 40.17 -0.47
CA LYS A 24 1.75 39.31 0.19
C LYS A 24 1.25 38.62 1.46
N ASP A 25 -0.05 38.52 1.65
CA ASP A 25 -0.68 37.81 2.75
C ASP A 25 -1.31 36.51 2.31
N SER A 26 -1.79 35.71 3.25
CA SER A 26 -2.43 34.41 3.02
C SER A 26 -3.59 34.23 4.00
N ILE A 27 -4.55 33.40 3.61
CA ILE A 27 -5.68 33.03 4.45
C ILE A 27 -5.73 31.50 4.61
N PHE A 28 -6.16 31.05 5.78
CA PHE A 28 -6.35 29.63 6.04
C PHE A 28 -7.82 29.25 5.83
N ILE A 29 -8.01 28.16 5.08
CA ILE A 29 -9.33 27.54 4.94
C ILE A 29 -9.27 26.19 5.62
N PHE A 30 -9.99 26.05 6.74
CA PHE A 30 -10.15 24.79 7.42
C PHE A 30 -11.28 24.00 6.76
N VAL A 31 -11.02 22.74 6.49
CA VAL A 31 -11.99 21.84 5.87
C VAL A 31 -12.31 20.73 6.84
N GLU A 32 -13.59 20.54 7.11
CA GLU A 32 -14.11 19.44 7.92
C GLU A 32 -15.10 18.63 7.10
N THR A 33 -15.05 17.32 7.22
CA THR A 33 -16.07 16.45 6.62
C THR A 33 -16.54 15.38 7.60
N THR A 34 -17.82 15.02 7.48
CA THR A 34 -18.42 13.88 8.16
C THR A 34 -19.24 13.14 7.11
N VAL A 35 -18.74 11.97 6.69
CA VAL A 35 -19.40 11.16 5.67
C VAL A 35 -19.73 9.81 6.28
N ASP A 36 -20.99 9.41 6.15
CA ASP A 36 -21.43 8.07 6.52
C ASP A 36 -21.19 7.14 5.32
N ILE A 37 -20.48 6.03 5.55
CA ILE A 37 -20.20 5.02 4.51
C ILE A 37 -21.47 4.49 3.84
N SER A 38 -22.56 4.40 4.57
CA SER A 38 -23.86 3.96 4.05
C SER A 38 -24.50 4.96 3.09
N SER A 39 -24.03 6.22 3.08
CA SER A 39 -24.58 7.32 2.27
C SER A 39 -23.86 7.52 0.94
N VAL A 40 -22.78 6.77 0.68
CA VAL A 40 -21.97 6.93 -0.53
C VAL A 40 -21.87 5.63 -1.31
N SER A 41 -21.92 5.75 -2.64
CA SER A 41 -21.82 4.61 -3.57
C SER A 41 -20.38 4.32 -4.01
N SER A 42 -19.45 5.20 -3.68
CA SER A 42 -18.04 5.10 -4.04
C SER A 42 -17.18 5.20 -2.77
N PRO A 43 -16.05 4.46 -2.68
CA PRO A 43 -15.11 4.61 -1.57
C PRO A 43 -14.48 6.00 -1.48
N LEU A 44 -14.51 6.77 -2.57
CA LEU A 44 -14.05 8.15 -2.59
C LEU A 44 -15.25 9.10 -2.59
N TYR A 45 -15.31 9.95 -1.58
CA TYR A 45 -16.21 11.09 -1.55
C TYR A 45 -15.44 12.32 -2.00
N THR A 46 -15.88 12.92 -3.10
CA THR A 46 -15.18 14.06 -3.71
C THR A 46 -16.07 15.29 -3.77
N ASP A 47 -15.46 16.45 -3.63
CA ASP A 47 -16.07 17.76 -3.83
C ASP A 47 -14.98 18.75 -4.25
N ARG A 48 -15.33 20.02 -4.45
CA ARG A 48 -14.39 21.03 -4.89
C ARG A 48 -14.64 22.37 -4.24
N ILE A 49 -13.61 23.01 -3.73
CA ILE A 49 -13.65 24.43 -3.36
C ILE A 49 -13.39 25.23 -4.63
N LEU A 50 -14.32 26.09 -4.99
CA LEU A 50 -14.19 26.99 -6.13
C LEU A 50 -13.82 28.39 -5.62
N PHE A 51 -12.80 28.97 -6.24
CA PHE A 51 -12.39 30.35 -6.02
C PHE A 51 -12.79 31.17 -7.24
N ASP A 52 -13.43 32.30 -7.00
CA ASP A 52 -13.98 33.14 -8.05
C ASP A 52 -15.11 32.49 -8.86
N ASN A 53 -15.86 33.28 -9.61
CA ASN A 53 -16.95 32.83 -10.47
C ASN A 53 -16.82 33.37 -11.91
N GLY A 54 -15.65 33.94 -12.26
CA GLY A 54 -15.34 34.50 -13.56
C GLY A 54 -14.65 33.52 -14.53
N MET A 55 -14.06 34.06 -15.58
CA MET A 55 -13.34 33.28 -16.60
C MET A 55 -12.04 32.64 -16.07
N ASN A 56 -11.52 33.08 -14.93
CA ASN A 56 -10.32 32.58 -14.29
C ASN A 56 -10.63 31.74 -13.06
N GLN A 57 -11.77 31.05 -13.01
CA GLN A 57 -12.15 30.23 -11.89
C GLN A 57 -11.08 29.17 -11.59
N GLN A 58 -10.61 29.17 -10.35
CA GLN A 58 -9.69 28.18 -9.81
C GLN A 58 -10.43 27.24 -8.85
N GLY A 59 -9.85 26.08 -8.56
CA GLY A 59 -10.46 25.18 -7.62
C GLY A 59 -9.46 24.24 -6.99
N VAL A 60 -9.79 23.81 -5.79
CA VAL A 60 -9.06 22.77 -5.05
C VAL A 60 -9.97 21.57 -4.89
N GLU A 61 -9.55 20.43 -5.38
CA GLU A 61 -10.28 19.17 -5.20
C GLU A 61 -10.19 18.72 -3.75
N LEU A 62 -11.34 18.37 -3.18
CA LEU A 62 -11.45 17.74 -1.86
C LEU A 62 -11.73 16.27 -2.07
N ILE A 63 -10.89 15.41 -1.50
CA ILE A 63 -11.00 13.96 -1.66
C ILE A 63 -10.93 13.32 -0.29
N THR A 64 -11.95 12.53 0.05
CA THR A 64 -12.00 11.79 1.31
C THR A 64 -12.28 10.33 1.02
N LEU A 65 -11.43 9.44 1.52
CA LEU A 65 -11.69 8.00 1.50
C LEU A 65 -12.69 7.67 2.62
N VAL A 66 -13.86 7.14 2.24
CA VAL A 66 -14.95 6.77 3.17
C VAL A 66 -15.15 5.26 3.27
N GLN A 67 -14.25 4.47 2.71
CA GLN A 67 -14.31 3.04 2.83
C GLN A 67 -13.84 2.60 4.23
N ASP A 68 -14.66 1.79 4.92
CA ASP A 68 -14.23 1.15 6.16
C ASP A 68 -13.08 0.18 5.88
N ALA A 69 -12.02 0.24 6.69
CA ALA A 69 -10.79 -0.50 6.47
C ALA A 69 -10.17 -0.99 7.78
N ASN A 70 -9.38 -2.04 7.68
CA ASN A 70 -8.48 -2.47 8.75
C ASN A 70 -7.16 -1.72 8.61
N PHE A 71 -6.82 -0.88 9.58
CA PHE A 71 -5.59 -0.11 9.56
C PHE A 71 -4.49 -0.77 10.37
N ILE A 72 -3.31 -0.91 9.80
CA ILE A 72 -2.10 -1.40 10.46
C ILE A 72 -1.12 -0.24 10.54
N TYR A 73 -0.91 0.27 11.75
CA TYR A 73 0.04 1.34 12.03
C TYR A 73 1.25 0.81 12.78
N PRO A 74 2.46 1.34 12.57
CA PRO A 74 3.57 1.12 13.47
C PRO A 74 3.22 1.64 14.86
N GLY A 75 3.80 1.05 15.90
CA GLY A 75 3.69 1.58 17.25
C GLY A 75 4.26 3.00 17.35
N ARG A 76 3.84 3.73 18.36
CA ARG A 76 4.30 5.08 18.62
C ARG A 76 4.51 5.26 20.12
N ASP A 77 5.70 5.69 20.50
CA ASP A 77 6.01 6.03 21.88
C ASP A 77 5.11 7.19 22.34
N PRO A 78 4.33 7.04 23.42
CA PRO A 78 3.35 8.04 23.84
C PRO A 78 3.97 9.33 24.37
N PHE A 79 5.24 9.31 24.79
CA PHE A 79 5.93 10.46 25.38
C PHE A 79 6.78 11.20 24.35
N THR A 80 7.57 10.46 23.59
CA THR A 80 8.48 11.04 22.59
C THR A 80 7.85 11.20 21.22
N LEU A 81 6.66 10.63 21.00
CA LEU A 81 5.93 10.56 19.73
C LEU A 81 6.74 9.89 18.61
N LYS A 82 7.84 9.24 18.93
CA LYS A 82 8.69 8.54 17.98
C LYS A 82 7.97 7.31 17.45
N ILE A 83 7.98 7.14 16.14
CA ILE A 83 7.41 5.97 15.46
C ILE A 83 8.38 4.80 15.61
N ASP A 84 7.86 3.64 16.00
CA ASP A 84 8.63 2.42 16.19
C ASP A 84 9.25 1.92 14.88
N SER A 85 10.40 1.31 15.02
CA SER A 85 11.10 0.63 13.92
C SER A 85 11.19 -0.86 14.21
N LEU A 86 11.21 -1.66 13.16
CA LEU A 86 11.35 -3.11 13.25
C LEU A 86 12.74 -3.49 13.79
N THR A 87 12.78 -4.53 14.62
CA THR A 87 13.99 -5.26 14.98
C THR A 87 14.00 -6.56 14.19
N LEU A 88 14.99 -6.76 13.34
CA LEU A 88 15.12 -7.92 12.47
C LEU A 88 16.42 -8.66 12.79
N ASP A 89 16.36 -9.98 12.99
CA ASP A 89 17.49 -10.83 13.44
C ASP A 89 18.16 -10.34 14.74
N GLY A 90 17.40 -9.68 15.62
CA GLY A 90 17.91 -9.09 16.86
C GLY A 90 18.54 -7.70 16.70
N GLU A 91 18.65 -7.20 15.48
CA GLU A 91 19.24 -5.90 15.18
C GLU A 91 18.15 -4.83 14.94
N ALA A 92 18.33 -3.68 15.56
CA ALA A 92 17.44 -2.53 15.35
C ALA A 92 17.62 -1.98 13.94
N THR A 93 16.50 -1.74 13.24
CA THR A 93 16.53 -1.18 11.90
C THR A 93 15.98 0.26 11.88
N THR A 94 16.09 0.93 10.74
CA THR A 94 15.44 2.21 10.48
C THR A 94 14.05 2.05 9.84
N ILE A 95 13.65 0.82 9.53
CA ILE A 95 12.39 0.49 8.86
C ILE A 95 11.23 0.71 9.84
N LYS A 96 10.40 1.70 9.58
CA LYS A 96 9.21 1.97 10.39
C LYS A 96 8.19 0.86 10.19
N GLY A 97 7.67 0.30 11.28
CA GLY A 97 6.74 -0.80 11.19
C GLY A 97 6.58 -1.57 12.48
N ARG A 98 5.78 -2.63 12.43
CA ARG A 98 5.61 -3.57 13.52
C ARG A 98 5.32 -4.98 13.01
N PHE A 99 5.47 -5.95 13.87
CA PHE A 99 4.98 -7.30 13.61
C PHE A 99 3.46 -7.37 13.74
N LEU A 100 2.84 -8.17 12.88
CA LEU A 100 1.40 -8.48 12.95
C LEU A 100 1.11 -9.33 14.20
N THR A 101 -0.03 -9.09 14.81
CA THR A 101 -0.58 -9.97 15.85
C THR A 101 -1.19 -11.23 15.23
N ASN A 102 -1.48 -12.24 16.03
CA ASN A 102 -2.10 -13.48 15.52
C ASN A 102 -3.47 -13.24 14.86
N GLU A 103 -4.22 -12.29 15.36
CA GLU A 103 -5.55 -11.91 14.83
C GLU A 103 -5.44 -11.20 13.48
N GLU A 104 -4.28 -10.64 13.16
CA GLU A 104 -4.02 -9.91 11.93
C GLU A 104 -3.40 -10.79 10.83
N LEU A 105 -3.19 -12.07 11.06
CA LEU A 105 -2.57 -12.98 10.09
C LEU A 105 -3.52 -13.47 8.98
N THR A 106 -4.72 -12.90 8.89
CA THR A 106 -5.66 -13.20 7.80
C THR A 106 -6.26 -11.91 7.25
N PHE A 107 -6.00 -11.64 5.97
CA PHE A 107 -6.65 -10.53 5.25
C PHE A 107 -7.81 -11.07 4.41
N THR A 108 -8.95 -10.41 4.47
CA THR A 108 -10.19 -10.83 3.82
C THR A 108 -10.68 -9.77 2.83
N ASN A 109 -11.67 -10.13 2.02
CA ASN A 109 -12.35 -9.18 1.12
C ASN A 109 -13.48 -8.39 1.80
N ILE A 110 -13.76 -8.63 3.07
CA ILE A 110 -14.84 -7.93 3.82
C ILE A 110 -14.49 -6.46 3.99
N LYS A 111 -13.23 -6.20 4.38
CA LYS A 111 -12.68 -4.85 4.51
C LYS A 111 -11.27 -4.84 3.91
N PRO A 112 -10.89 -3.80 3.17
CA PRO A 112 -9.51 -3.66 2.75
C PRO A 112 -8.59 -3.49 3.96
N THR A 113 -7.35 -3.90 3.80
CA THR A 113 -6.28 -3.65 4.77
C THR A 113 -5.41 -2.50 4.29
N VAL A 114 -5.22 -1.47 5.11
CA VAL A 114 -4.36 -0.32 4.81
C VAL A 114 -3.16 -0.33 5.74
N ILE A 115 -1.97 -0.34 5.16
CA ILE A 115 -0.71 -0.51 5.89
C ILE A 115 0.10 0.78 5.87
N TYR A 116 0.43 1.29 7.05
CA TYR A 116 1.35 2.40 7.29
C TYR A 116 2.66 1.86 7.85
N GLY A 117 3.77 2.18 7.21
CA GLY A 117 5.05 1.55 7.49
C GLY A 117 5.07 0.09 7.02
N TYR A 118 5.94 -0.73 7.57
CA TYR A 118 6.02 -2.14 7.21
C TYR A 118 5.27 -3.02 8.20
N ALA A 119 4.34 -3.82 7.69
CA ALA A 119 3.70 -4.90 8.44
C ALA A 119 4.58 -6.16 8.28
N ALA A 120 5.11 -6.68 9.40
CA ALA A 120 6.00 -7.84 9.38
C ALA A 120 5.31 -9.09 9.91
N VAL A 121 5.49 -10.20 9.22
CA VAL A 121 5.04 -11.53 9.66
C VAL A 121 6.18 -12.16 10.45
N SER A 122 5.92 -12.47 11.72
CA SER A 122 6.93 -13.02 12.62
C SER A 122 7.30 -14.46 12.26
N SER A 123 8.49 -14.88 12.68
CA SER A 123 8.99 -16.26 12.51
C SER A 123 7.94 -17.29 12.95
N ASN A 124 7.83 -18.37 12.19
CA ASN A 124 6.89 -19.48 12.37
C ASN A 124 5.40 -19.09 12.23
N SER A 125 5.10 -17.93 11.69
CA SER A 125 3.74 -17.48 11.37
C SER A 125 3.50 -17.50 9.87
N THR A 126 2.24 -17.60 9.48
CA THR A 126 1.79 -17.53 8.09
C THR A 126 0.77 -16.43 7.92
N LEU A 127 1.05 -15.48 7.04
CA LEU A 127 0.04 -14.52 6.59
C LEU A 127 -0.75 -15.15 5.45
N THR A 128 -2.07 -15.27 5.63
CA THR A 128 -3.00 -15.75 4.61
C THR A 128 -3.85 -14.60 4.09
N ILE A 129 -3.85 -14.42 2.78
CA ILE A 129 -4.64 -13.40 2.11
C ILE A 129 -5.68 -14.09 1.23
N LEU A 130 -6.95 -13.88 1.55
CA LEU A 130 -8.08 -14.60 0.95
C LEU A 130 -8.49 -13.97 -0.40
N PRO A 131 -9.26 -14.71 -1.24
CA PRO A 131 -9.72 -14.21 -2.53
C PRO A 131 -10.42 -12.85 -2.42
N GLY A 132 -10.14 -11.96 -3.38
CA GLY A 132 -10.75 -10.63 -3.46
C GLY A 132 -10.26 -9.61 -2.42
N ALA A 133 -9.33 -9.97 -1.54
CA ALA A 133 -8.77 -9.05 -0.58
C ALA A 133 -8.01 -7.91 -1.27
N LYS A 134 -8.12 -6.70 -0.71
CA LYS A 134 -7.41 -5.50 -1.16
C LYS A 134 -6.45 -5.06 -0.07
N VAL A 135 -5.19 -4.91 -0.43
CA VAL A 135 -4.11 -4.47 0.47
C VAL A 135 -3.55 -3.17 -0.08
N TYR A 136 -3.79 -2.11 0.64
CA TYR A 136 -3.33 -0.77 0.29
C TYR A 136 -2.13 -0.39 1.14
N PHE A 137 -1.18 0.26 0.54
CA PHE A 137 0.03 0.71 1.20
C PHE A 137 0.13 2.23 1.16
N HIS A 138 0.35 2.82 2.31
CA HIS A 138 0.73 4.23 2.40
C HIS A 138 2.16 4.42 1.86
N ASP A 139 2.55 5.66 1.60
CA ASP A 139 3.91 5.98 1.14
C ASP A 139 4.98 5.30 2.01
N THR A 140 6.01 4.78 1.36
CA THR A 140 7.15 4.05 1.99
C THR A 140 6.78 2.82 2.83
N SER A 141 5.56 2.29 2.68
CA SER A 141 5.05 1.13 3.40
C SER A 141 5.24 -0.18 2.62
N GLY A 142 5.04 -1.31 3.27
CA GLY A 142 5.15 -2.61 2.62
C GLY A 142 4.84 -3.80 3.54
N LEU A 143 5.10 -4.99 3.03
CA LEU A 143 5.06 -6.24 3.79
C LEU A 143 6.46 -6.82 3.95
N ILE A 144 6.74 -7.41 5.11
CA ILE A 144 7.95 -8.19 5.36
C ILE A 144 7.54 -9.59 5.82
N ILE A 145 8.03 -10.61 5.14
CA ILE A 145 7.89 -12.01 5.56
C ILE A 145 9.23 -12.44 6.13
N ASP A 146 9.28 -12.60 7.46
CA ASP A 146 10.52 -12.84 8.17
C ASP A 146 11.02 -14.28 8.00
N LYS A 147 12.21 -14.57 8.50
CA LYS A 147 12.80 -15.91 8.53
C LYS A 147 11.83 -16.92 9.15
N ASN A 148 11.69 -18.09 8.53
CA ASN A 148 10.74 -19.15 8.90
C ASN A 148 9.25 -18.77 8.81
N ALA A 149 8.92 -17.57 8.36
CA ALA A 149 7.53 -17.19 8.08
C ALA A 149 7.15 -17.53 6.64
N SER A 150 5.84 -17.48 6.37
CA SER A 150 5.28 -17.77 5.07
C SER A 150 4.21 -16.74 4.68
N LEU A 151 4.07 -16.52 3.37
CA LEU A 151 3.00 -15.75 2.76
C LEU A 151 2.16 -16.65 1.86
N LYS A 152 0.85 -16.67 2.06
CA LYS A 152 -0.11 -17.42 1.23
C LYS A 152 -1.14 -16.44 0.66
N VAL A 153 -1.01 -16.09 -0.61
CA VAL A 153 -1.97 -15.26 -1.34
C VAL A 153 -2.85 -16.17 -2.19
N ASN A 154 -4.10 -16.29 -1.83
CA ASN A 154 -5.05 -17.27 -2.35
C ASN A 154 -6.15 -16.63 -3.19
N GLY A 155 -5.80 -15.80 -4.17
CA GLY A 155 -6.76 -15.26 -5.12
C GLY A 155 -7.39 -16.34 -6.02
N THR A 156 -8.41 -15.95 -6.76
CA THR A 156 -9.04 -16.75 -7.82
C THR A 156 -9.14 -15.94 -9.10
N LEU A 157 -9.46 -16.58 -10.22
CA LEU A 157 -9.64 -15.89 -11.50
C LEU A 157 -10.62 -14.71 -11.40
N ASN A 158 -11.70 -14.88 -10.66
CA ASN A 158 -12.77 -13.88 -10.52
C ASN A 158 -12.57 -12.95 -9.31
N GLU A 159 -11.73 -13.33 -8.36
CA GLU A 159 -11.48 -12.59 -7.12
C GLU A 159 -9.97 -12.51 -6.88
N LYS A 160 -9.29 -11.75 -7.74
CA LYS A 160 -7.85 -11.49 -7.56
C LYS A 160 -7.59 -10.72 -6.29
N VAL A 161 -6.47 -11.02 -5.65
CA VAL A 161 -5.94 -10.17 -4.57
C VAL A 161 -5.23 -8.98 -5.17
N VAL A 162 -5.47 -7.78 -4.65
CA VAL A 162 -4.87 -6.55 -5.16
C VAL A 162 -3.93 -5.95 -4.13
N PHE A 163 -2.71 -5.61 -4.58
CA PHE A 163 -1.71 -4.86 -3.82
C PHE A 163 -1.39 -3.57 -4.57
N GLU A 164 -1.66 -2.42 -3.96
CA GLU A 164 -1.42 -1.11 -4.58
C GLU A 164 -1.25 0.00 -3.52
N GLY A 165 -0.93 1.22 -3.95
CA GLY A 165 -0.90 2.39 -3.07
C GLY A 165 -2.29 2.77 -2.57
N ASP A 166 -2.35 3.49 -1.45
CA ASP A 166 -3.60 3.96 -0.84
C ASP A 166 -4.18 5.22 -1.49
N ARG A 167 -3.48 5.78 -2.49
CA ARG A 167 -3.94 6.88 -3.33
C ARG A 167 -4.83 6.33 -4.45
N LEU A 168 -6.15 6.31 -4.19
CA LEU A 168 -7.14 5.71 -5.10
C LEU A 168 -7.68 6.67 -6.17
N GLU A 169 -7.18 7.91 -6.22
CA GLU A 169 -7.54 8.89 -7.24
C GLU A 169 -7.03 8.45 -8.62
N ASN A 170 -7.80 8.73 -9.66
CA ASN A 170 -7.47 8.32 -11.03
C ASN A 170 -6.07 8.76 -11.49
N SER A 171 -5.60 9.92 -11.04
CA SER A 171 -4.26 10.43 -11.33
C SER A 171 -3.12 9.56 -10.76
N PHE A 172 -3.39 8.75 -9.74
CA PHE A 172 -2.44 7.84 -9.11
C PHE A 172 -2.55 6.40 -9.60
N SER A 173 -3.59 6.06 -10.38
CA SER A 173 -3.86 4.68 -10.81
C SER A 173 -2.73 4.01 -11.59
N THR A 174 -1.87 4.80 -12.23
CA THR A 174 -0.72 4.33 -13.02
C THR A 174 0.61 4.97 -12.60
N LEU A 175 0.66 5.65 -11.46
CA LEU A 175 1.88 6.27 -10.97
C LEU A 175 2.72 5.24 -10.22
N PRO A 176 3.97 4.94 -10.65
CA PRO A 176 4.83 4.00 -9.94
C PRO A 176 5.46 4.63 -8.68
N GLY A 177 5.94 3.79 -7.75
CA GLY A 177 6.72 4.25 -6.60
C GLY A 177 5.88 4.77 -5.43
N GLN A 178 4.59 4.44 -5.37
CA GLN A 178 3.70 4.91 -4.30
C GLN A 178 3.93 4.21 -2.95
N TRP A 179 4.56 3.04 -2.95
CA TRP A 179 4.86 2.25 -1.77
C TRP A 179 6.16 1.46 -1.95
N GLY A 180 6.63 0.80 -0.91
CA GLY A 180 7.90 0.09 -0.89
C GLY A 180 7.87 -1.24 -1.65
N THR A 181 7.69 -2.34 -0.92
CA THR A 181 7.79 -3.70 -1.51
C THR A 181 7.09 -4.76 -0.64
N ILE A 182 6.80 -5.91 -1.25
CA ILE A 182 6.59 -7.17 -0.54
C ILE A 182 7.97 -7.84 -0.44
N TRP A 183 8.54 -7.86 0.75
CA TRP A 183 9.88 -8.39 0.99
C TRP A 183 9.82 -9.77 1.65
N LEU A 184 10.19 -10.78 0.88
CA LEU A 184 10.41 -12.14 1.37
C LEU A 184 11.86 -12.25 1.81
N ARG A 185 12.11 -12.16 3.13
CA ARG A 185 13.45 -12.15 3.68
C ARG A 185 14.13 -13.52 3.57
N ALA A 186 15.45 -13.50 3.64
CA ALA A 186 16.28 -14.70 3.68
C ALA A 186 15.80 -15.66 4.79
N GLY A 187 15.50 -16.89 4.40
CA GLY A 187 14.94 -17.92 5.27
C GLY A 187 13.42 -17.91 5.43
N SER A 188 12.69 -16.99 4.81
CA SER A 188 11.25 -17.17 4.59
C SER A 188 11.01 -18.37 3.70
N LYS A 189 9.89 -19.06 3.84
CA LYS A 189 9.70 -20.38 3.20
C LYS A 189 8.28 -20.56 2.71
N GLU A 190 8.14 -21.43 1.68
CA GLU A 190 6.84 -21.84 1.17
C GLU A 190 5.92 -20.65 0.84
N ASN A 191 6.51 -19.55 0.34
CA ASN A 191 5.72 -18.40 -0.07
C ASN A 191 4.98 -18.73 -1.37
N GLU A 192 3.69 -18.46 -1.40
CA GLU A 192 2.84 -18.71 -2.56
C GLU A 192 1.99 -17.45 -2.86
N ILE A 193 2.01 -17.04 -4.11
CA ILE A 193 1.16 -15.96 -4.61
C ILE A 193 0.43 -16.49 -5.84
N ASN A 194 -0.89 -16.56 -5.73
CA ASN A 194 -1.74 -17.06 -6.79
C ASN A 194 -2.93 -16.11 -7.04
N TYR A 195 -3.18 -15.78 -8.30
CA TYR A 195 -4.19 -14.83 -8.75
C TYR A 195 -4.12 -13.48 -8.00
N ALA A 196 -2.99 -12.81 -8.14
CA ALA A 196 -2.78 -11.48 -7.59
C ALA A 196 -2.51 -10.43 -8.68
N GLN A 197 -2.76 -9.19 -8.34
CA GLN A 197 -2.32 -8.01 -9.06
C GLN A 197 -1.49 -7.15 -8.12
N ILE A 198 -0.22 -6.92 -8.45
CA ILE A 198 0.75 -6.15 -7.65
C ILE A 198 1.22 -4.98 -8.49
N LYS A 199 0.92 -3.75 -8.07
CA LYS A 199 1.19 -2.58 -8.91
C LYS A 199 1.58 -1.34 -8.12
N ASN A 200 2.23 -0.41 -8.82
CA ASN A 200 2.51 0.95 -8.38
C ASN A 200 3.51 1.08 -7.22
N GLY A 201 4.23 0.04 -6.85
CA GLY A 201 5.27 0.09 -5.80
C GLY A 201 6.64 0.53 -6.33
N SER A 202 7.61 0.58 -5.44
CA SER A 202 9.02 0.75 -5.82
C SER A 202 9.58 -0.56 -6.35
N ILE A 203 9.40 -1.64 -5.62
CA ILE A 203 9.68 -3.02 -6.04
C ILE A 203 8.43 -3.85 -5.77
N GLY A 204 7.91 -4.55 -6.77
CA GLY A 204 6.73 -5.39 -6.56
C GLY A 204 6.99 -6.47 -5.52
N ILE A 205 7.96 -7.35 -5.80
CA ILE A 205 8.38 -8.40 -4.88
C ILE A 205 9.92 -8.40 -4.80
N LEU A 206 10.44 -8.30 -3.59
CA LEU A 206 11.85 -8.52 -3.27
C LEU A 206 11.99 -9.89 -2.61
N VAL A 207 12.78 -10.77 -3.20
CA VAL A 207 12.99 -12.13 -2.69
C VAL A 207 14.45 -12.33 -2.36
N ASP A 208 14.73 -12.54 -1.08
CA ASP A 208 16.04 -12.93 -0.59
C ASP A 208 15.99 -14.41 -0.13
N SER A 209 17.04 -15.16 -0.40
CA SER A 209 17.15 -16.50 0.14
C SER A 209 18.56 -16.77 0.63
N ILE A 210 18.67 -17.80 1.46
CA ILE A 210 19.92 -18.47 1.78
C ILE A 210 19.76 -19.87 1.18
N THR A 211 20.51 -20.13 0.14
CA THR A 211 20.35 -21.34 -0.64
C THR A 211 20.68 -22.61 0.13
N SER A 212 19.71 -23.48 0.30
CA SER A 212 19.88 -24.94 0.35
C SER A 212 18.54 -25.69 0.40
N SER A 213 17.42 -25.01 0.12
CA SER A 213 16.11 -25.67 0.12
C SER A 213 15.86 -26.38 -1.20
N THR A 214 15.33 -27.60 -1.14
CA THR A 214 14.82 -28.33 -2.31
C THR A 214 13.47 -27.78 -2.81
N SER A 215 12.82 -26.92 -2.03
CA SER A 215 11.55 -26.28 -2.37
C SER A 215 11.78 -24.82 -2.77
N PRO A 216 10.99 -24.29 -3.72
CA PRO A 216 11.07 -22.87 -4.08
C PRO A 216 10.82 -21.96 -2.88
N THR A 217 11.58 -20.87 -2.78
CA THR A 217 11.32 -19.80 -1.79
C THR A 217 10.01 -19.10 -2.10
N LEU A 218 9.70 -18.96 -3.41
CA LEU A 218 8.46 -18.35 -3.90
C LEU A 218 7.88 -19.19 -5.03
N THR A 219 6.60 -19.55 -4.92
CA THR A 219 5.78 -20.03 -6.03
C THR A 219 4.84 -18.91 -6.45
N LEU A 220 4.94 -18.50 -7.72
CA LEU A 220 4.20 -17.38 -8.28
C LEU A 220 3.35 -17.86 -9.44
N LYS A 221 2.01 -17.78 -9.32
CA LYS A 221 1.08 -18.28 -10.34
C LYS A 221 0.00 -17.25 -10.67
N ASN A 222 -0.44 -17.25 -11.95
CA ASN A 222 -1.60 -16.48 -12.41
C ASN A 222 -1.58 -15.02 -11.93
N THR A 223 -0.42 -14.39 -11.91
CA THR A 223 -0.19 -13.10 -11.22
C THR A 223 0.34 -12.05 -12.18
N GLU A 224 -0.17 -10.84 -12.02
CA GLU A 224 0.24 -9.65 -12.76
C GLU A 224 1.05 -8.74 -11.84
N ILE A 225 2.27 -8.37 -12.25
CA ILE A 225 3.18 -7.48 -11.51
C ILE A 225 3.61 -6.37 -12.47
N PHE A 226 3.21 -5.14 -12.21
CA PHE A 226 3.48 -4.08 -13.17
C PHE A 226 3.53 -2.69 -12.54
N ASN A 227 4.14 -1.77 -13.30
CA ASN A 227 4.16 -0.34 -12.99
C ASN A 227 4.90 -0.04 -11.69
N HIS A 228 6.12 -0.55 -11.56
CA HIS A 228 7.00 -0.30 -10.43
C HIS A 228 8.10 0.69 -10.79
N SER A 229 8.52 1.55 -9.85
CA SER A 229 9.55 2.56 -10.14
C SER A 229 10.94 1.97 -10.38
N ASN A 230 11.24 0.82 -9.79
CA ASN A 230 12.53 0.14 -9.93
C ASN A 230 12.37 -1.24 -10.55
N PHE A 231 11.91 -2.24 -9.79
CA PHE A 231 11.81 -3.63 -10.24
C PHE A 231 10.39 -4.19 -10.08
N GLY A 232 9.95 -4.98 -11.04
CA GLY A 232 8.75 -5.81 -10.85
C GLY A 232 9.04 -6.91 -9.83
N VAL A 233 10.03 -7.76 -10.11
CA VAL A 233 10.56 -8.76 -9.18
C VAL A 233 12.07 -8.62 -9.12
N LEU A 234 12.62 -8.47 -7.91
CA LEU A 234 14.05 -8.53 -7.64
C LEU A 234 14.34 -9.77 -6.79
N ALA A 235 15.02 -10.73 -7.39
CA ALA A 235 15.36 -12.02 -6.79
C ALA A 235 16.87 -12.11 -6.56
N ARG A 236 17.28 -12.31 -5.31
CA ARG A 236 18.68 -12.41 -4.91
C ARG A 236 18.96 -13.77 -4.31
N GLU A 237 19.82 -14.56 -4.97
CA GLU A 237 20.26 -15.89 -4.53
C GLU A 237 19.09 -16.79 -4.08
N THR A 238 18.03 -16.89 -4.87
CA THR A 238 16.78 -17.53 -4.45
C THR A 238 16.28 -18.56 -5.47
N SER A 239 15.23 -19.29 -5.11
CA SER A 239 14.52 -20.21 -5.99
C SER A 239 13.08 -19.74 -6.21
N ILE A 240 12.71 -19.53 -7.46
CA ILE A 240 11.35 -19.12 -7.85
C ILE A 240 10.80 -20.12 -8.87
N LEU A 241 9.58 -20.60 -8.61
CA LEU A 241 8.75 -21.30 -9.56
C LEU A 241 7.63 -20.37 -10.03
N GLY A 242 7.59 -20.06 -11.32
CA GLY A 242 6.59 -19.20 -11.94
C GLY A 242 5.74 -19.95 -12.96
N GLU A 243 4.46 -19.62 -13.02
CA GLU A 243 3.52 -20.18 -14.01
C GLU A 243 2.44 -19.15 -14.33
N ASN A 244 2.21 -18.87 -15.62
CA ASN A 244 1.19 -17.94 -16.08
C ASN A 244 1.29 -16.58 -15.39
N ILE A 245 2.44 -15.90 -15.50
CA ILE A 245 2.72 -14.61 -14.89
C ILE A 245 2.99 -13.55 -15.95
N VAL A 246 2.63 -12.33 -15.64
CA VAL A 246 2.97 -11.14 -16.43
C VAL A 246 3.72 -10.16 -15.54
N ILE A 247 4.96 -9.83 -15.93
CA ILE A 247 5.77 -8.84 -15.23
C ILE A 247 6.16 -7.78 -16.25
N GLY A 248 5.85 -6.50 -15.98
CA GLY A 248 6.14 -5.45 -16.94
C GLY A 248 6.13 -4.05 -16.37
N ASN A 249 6.54 -3.09 -17.21
CA ASN A 249 6.53 -1.67 -16.90
C ASN A 249 7.21 -1.33 -15.56
N ALA A 250 8.48 -1.67 -15.44
CA ALA A 250 9.31 -1.31 -14.29
C ALA A 250 10.46 -0.41 -14.75
N GLY A 251 10.85 0.54 -13.91
CA GLY A 251 11.82 1.57 -14.27
C GLY A 251 13.23 1.04 -14.56
N GLU A 252 13.68 0.01 -13.82
CA GLU A 252 14.99 -0.61 -14.04
C GLU A 252 14.88 -1.96 -14.77
N ALA A 253 14.14 -2.90 -14.19
CA ALA A 253 13.88 -4.20 -14.84
C ALA A 253 12.56 -4.81 -14.35
N SER A 254 11.81 -5.41 -15.27
CA SER A 254 10.60 -6.16 -14.90
C SER A 254 10.94 -7.37 -14.03
N LEU A 255 12.00 -8.10 -14.37
CA LEU A 255 12.52 -9.23 -13.60
C LEU A 255 14.04 -9.12 -13.53
N ALA A 256 14.59 -9.11 -12.32
CA ALA A 256 16.03 -9.16 -12.05
C ALA A 256 16.35 -10.35 -11.16
N CYS A 257 17.14 -11.30 -11.68
CA CYS A 257 17.65 -12.45 -10.96
C CYS A 257 19.15 -12.26 -10.78
N VAL A 258 19.61 -12.02 -9.55
CA VAL A 258 20.99 -11.66 -9.26
C VAL A 258 21.61 -12.55 -8.19
N ILE A 259 22.93 -12.64 -8.18
CA ILE A 259 23.76 -13.40 -7.22
C ILE A 259 23.52 -14.94 -7.31
N GLY A 260 22.99 -15.44 -8.42
CA GLY A 260 22.67 -16.86 -8.58
C GLY A 260 21.24 -17.22 -8.22
N GLY A 261 20.93 -18.52 -8.11
CA GLY A 261 19.61 -19.02 -7.81
C GLY A 261 19.08 -20.06 -8.82
N SER A 262 17.84 -20.50 -8.64
CA SER A 262 17.13 -21.42 -9.52
C SER A 262 15.78 -20.83 -9.92
N TYR A 263 15.60 -20.56 -11.18
CA TYR A 263 14.44 -19.87 -11.69
C TYR A 263 13.78 -20.71 -12.79
N ASN A 264 12.51 -21.02 -12.63
CA ASN A 264 11.69 -21.75 -13.59
C ASN A 264 10.38 -21.01 -13.80
N PHE A 265 10.20 -20.45 -15.03
CA PHE A 265 9.03 -19.66 -15.42
C PHE A 265 8.33 -20.26 -16.63
#